data_38f7bd8ab15ed32dce8766d666bca3d2
#
_entry.id   38f7bd8ab15ed32dce8766d666bca3d2
#
_cell.length_a   1.000
_cell.length_b   1.000
_cell.length_c   1.000
_cell.angle_alpha   90.00
_cell.angle_beta   90.00
_cell.angle_gamma   90.00
#
_symmetry.space_group_name_H-M   'P 1'
#
loop_
_entity.id
_entity.type
_entity.pdbx_description
1 polymer ?
#
loop_
_entity_poly.entity_id
_entity_poly.type
_entity_poly.pdbx_seq_one_letter_code
_entity_poly.pdbx_strand_id
1 'polypeptide(L)'
;MSATRTNTRQLRLATAGSVDDGKSTLIGRLLHDTKTIFEDQLDAVKKASLRYGDQEVNLALLTDGLRAEREQGITIDVAYRYFATPNRSFVLADTPGHAQYTRNMVTGASVSDVSLVLVDARHGVVEQTRRHLGIAALLGVRHIILAVNKMDLVAWSERAYMAVVHEVEAILRDLHADVTLHPVPVSALQGDNVVDRSINSPWFDGATILDLLESIEIDEAAVHVGARLAVQWTIRAGSDYRGYAGRLTGGPIKVGDEVAVLPAGLRSTIGTLTVSGVAADHASPGDAIAIELRDHVDVGRGDVLVVGSAALSPVVGSELDVDVCWMTEDPAVEGRHIIVKHLTRHVGATITSVGFRLDPKTLQPMETPSLGLNDLGRLTLRLDEAIVADTARHNRSTGHLILIDEVSNATAAAATIIAIT
;
A
#
# COMPACT_ATOMS: atom_id res chain seq x y z
N MET A 1 -32.44 17.33 -13.59
CA MET A 1 -31.90 16.98 -12.26
C MET A 1 -30.55 16.27 -12.49
N SER A 2 -29.46 17.01 -12.38
CA SER A 2 -28.11 16.48 -12.53
C SER A 2 -27.78 15.69 -11.26
N ALA A 3 -27.67 14.36 -11.36
CA ALA A 3 -27.16 13.54 -10.27
C ALA A 3 -25.70 13.93 -10.06
N THR A 4 -25.43 14.61 -8.96
CA THR A 4 -24.08 14.86 -8.47
C THR A 4 -23.47 13.48 -8.24
N ARG A 5 -22.63 13.00 -9.15
CA ARG A 5 -21.76 11.85 -8.92
C ARG A 5 -20.86 12.23 -7.75
N THR A 6 -21.19 11.79 -6.57
CA THR A 6 -20.23 11.68 -5.48
C THR A 6 -19.11 10.79 -6.00
N ASN A 7 -17.97 11.37 -6.26
CA ASN A 7 -16.77 10.67 -6.70
C ASN A 7 -16.19 9.92 -5.51
N THR A 8 -16.87 8.87 -5.06
CA THR A 8 -16.42 8.01 -3.98
C THR A 8 -15.32 7.12 -4.53
N ARG A 9 -14.08 7.63 -4.44
CA ARG A 9 -12.88 6.88 -4.82
C ARG A 9 -12.85 5.57 -4.04
N GLN A 10 -12.61 4.46 -4.75
CA GLN A 10 -12.45 3.14 -4.17
C GLN A 10 -11.31 3.15 -3.13
N LEU A 11 -11.58 2.69 -1.92
CA LEU A 11 -10.57 2.52 -0.87
C LEU A 11 -9.91 1.14 -0.99
N ARG A 12 -8.59 1.14 -0.92
CA ARG A 12 -7.79 -0.09 -0.86
C ARG A 12 -7.25 -0.26 0.54
N LEU A 13 -7.51 -1.41 1.15
CA LEU A 13 -7.01 -1.72 2.48
C LEU A 13 -6.31 -3.07 2.48
N ALA A 14 -5.21 -3.17 3.23
CA ALA A 14 -4.54 -4.42 3.53
C ALA A 14 -4.77 -4.78 5.00
N THR A 15 -5.05 -6.05 5.27
CA THR A 15 -5.10 -6.55 6.65
C THR A 15 -3.72 -6.99 7.08
N ALA A 16 -3.37 -6.77 8.35
CA ALA A 16 -2.13 -7.22 8.96
C ALA A 16 -2.42 -7.69 10.41
N GLY A 17 -1.60 -8.55 10.94
CA GLY A 17 -1.73 -9.06 12.31
C GLY A 17 -1.08 -10.43 12.42
N SER A 18 -0.78 -10.86 13.63
CA SER A 18 -0.17 -12.15 13.89
C SER A 18 -1.14 -13.30 13.60
N VAL A 19 -0.61 -14.51 13.65
CA VAL A 19 -1.46 -15.72 13.64
C VAL A 19 -2.37 -15.67 14.84
N ASP A 20 -3.60 -16.09 14.66
CA ASP A 20 -4.66 -16.12 15.70
C ASP A 20 -5.13 -14.75 16.23
N ASP A 21 -4.67 -13.62 15.70
CA ASP A 21 -5.21 -12.31 16.06
C ASP A 21 -6.66 -12.08 15.57
N GLY A 22 -7.17 -12.97 14.69
CA GLY A 22 -8.55 -12.97 14.21
C GLY A 22 -8.78 -12.23 12.90
N LYS A 23 -7.76 -12.13 12.03
CA LYS A 23 -7.87 -11.48 10.70
C LYS A 23 -9.03 -12.05 9.88
N SER A 24 -9.02 -13.35 9.61
CA SER A 24 -10.06 -14.04 8.83
C SER A 24 -11.45 -13.86 9.43
N THR A 25 -11.54 -13.88 10.77
CA THR A 25 -12.80 -13.64 11.48
C THR A 25 -13.30 -12.21 11.26
N LEU A 26 -12.42 -11.20 11.38
CA LEU A 26 -12.80 -9.79 11.19
C LEU A 26 -13.21 -9.51 9.73
N ILE A 27 -12.46 -10.05 8.77
CA ILE A 27 -12.81 -9.91 7.34
C ILE A 27 -14.17 -10.57 7.06
N GLY A 28 -14.34 -11.80 7.53
CA GLY A 28 -15.61 -12.51 7.37
C GLY A 28 -16.78 -11.76 8.00
N ARG A 29 -16.58 -11.16 9.18
CA ARG A 29 -17.56 -10.33 9.88
C ARG A 29 -17.90 -9.08 9.08
N LEU A 30 -16.90 -8.35 8.60
CA LEU A 30 -17.10 -7.14 7.79
C LEU A 30 -17.90 -7.47 6.51
N LEU A 31 -17.53 -8.52 5.79
CA LEU A 31 -18.24 -8.95 4.58
C LEU A 31 -19.66 -9.43 4.87
N HIS A 32 -19.89 -10.11 5.98
CA HIS A 32 -21.20 -10.57 6.40
C HIS A 32 -22.12 -9.40 6.75
N ASP A 33 -21.67 -8.51 7.63
CA ASP A 33 -22.51 -7.45 8.19
C ASP A 33 -22.76 -6.32 7.16
N THR A 34 -21.85 -6.12 6.17
CA THR A 34 -22.12 -5.26 5.00
C THR A 34 -23.03 -5.91 3.94
N LYS A 35 -23.53 -7.12 4.18
CA LYS A 35 -24.44 -7.88 3.28
C LYS A 35 -23.86 -8.08 1.87
N THR A 36 -22.54 -8.20 1.76
CA THR A 36 -21.86 -8.37 0.48
C THR A 36 -21.74 -9.84 0.07
N ILE A 37 -22.06 -10.77 0.98
CA ILE A 37 -22.00 -12.21 0.75
C ILE A 37 -23.31 -12.69 0.15
N PHE A 38 -23.22 -13.49 -0.91
CA PHE A 38 -24.39 -14.13 -1.51
C PHE A 38 -24.95 -15.23 -0.58
N GLU A 39 -26.26 -15.41 -0.57
CA GLU A 39 -26.95 -16.36 0.31
C GLU A 39 -26.45 -17.82 0.17
N ASP A 40 -26.12 -18.23 -1.06
CA ASP A 40 -25.56 -19.56 -1.35
C ASP A 40 -24.17 -19.78 -0.70
N GLN A 41 -23.33 -18.73 -0.69
CA GLN A 41 -22.04 -18.77 -0.01
C GLN A 41 -22.21 -18.85 1.51
N LEU A 42 -23.12 -18.06 2.07
CA LEU A 42 -23.41 -18.09 3.51
C LEU A 42 -23.96 -19.46 3.92
N ASP A 43 -24.82 -20.08 3.13
CA ASP A 43 -25.35 -21.41 3.39
C ASP A 43 -24.26 -22.51 3.29
N ALA A 44 -23.30 -22.34 2.37
CA ALA A 44 -22.15 -23.23 2.29
C ALA A 44 -21.27 -23.15 3.55
N VAL A 45 -21.04 -21.92 4.03
CA VAL A 45 -20.27 -21.68 5.27
C VAL A 45 -20.98 -22.24 6.51
N LYS A 46 -22.31 -22.04 6.64
CA LYS A 46 -23.11 -22.63 7.72
C LYS A 46 -22.98 -24.16 7.76
N LYS A 47 -23.10 -24.80 6.58
CA LYS A 47 -22.94 -26.27 6.48
C LYS A 47 -21.52 -26.73 6.82
N ALA A 48 -20.51 -25.95 6.43
CA ALA A 48 -19.11 -26.26 6.79
C ALA A 48 -18.87 -26.11 8.30
N SER A 49 -19.32 -25.00 8.92
CA SER A 49 -19.19 -24.77 10.37
C SER A 49 -19.78 -25.92 11.19
N LEU A 50 -20.98 -26.40 10.81
CA LEU A 50 -21.60 -27.54 11.45
C LEU A 50 -20.78 -28.85 11.34
N ARG A 51 -20.06 -29.04 10.22
CA ARG A 51 -19.19 -30.21 10.03
C ARG A 51 -17.92 -30.15 10.88
N TYR A 52 -17.42 -28.95 11.18
CA TYR A 52 -16.29 -28.73 12.08
C TYR A 52 -16.69 -28.73 13.57
N GLY A 53 -18.00 -28.82 13.86
CA GLY A 53 -18.51 -28.86 15.25
C GLY A 53 -18.64 -27.47 15.88
N ASP A 54 -18.55 -26.40 15.09
CA ASP A 54 -18.76 -25.03 15.57
C ASP A 54 -20.22 -24.83 15.98
N GLN A 55 -20.44 -24.22 17.16
CA GLN A 55 -21.80 -23.89 17.62
C GLN A 55 -22.38 -22.67 16.91
N GLU A 56 -21.51 -21.80 16.38
CA GLU A 56 -21.86 -20.61 15.62
C GLU A 56 -21.25 -20.68 14.20
N VAL A 57 -21.75 -19.81 13.32
CA VAL A 57 -21.23 -19.73 11.94
C VAL A 57 -19.80 -19.21 11.96
N ASN A 58 -18.86 -20.04 11.57
CA ASN A 58 -17.46 -19.67 11.47
C ASN A 58 -17.21 -18.83 10.20
N LEU A 59 -17.28 -17.50 10.37
CA LEU A 59 -17.12 -16.55 9.26
C LEU A 59 -15.69 -16.52 8.69
N ALA A 60 -14.68 -17.06 9.39
CA ALA A 60 -13.33 -17.19 8.86
C ALA A 60 -13.29 -18.09 7.61
N LEU A 61 -14.19 -19.08 7.52
CA LEU A 61 -14.30 -19.95 6.34
C LEU A 61 -14.69 -19.19 5.04
N LEU A 62 -15.18 -17.96 5.14
CA LEU A 62 -15.46 -17.11 3.99
C LEU A 62 -14.16 -16.63 3.31
N THR A 63 -13.08 -16.56 4.05
CA THR A 63 -11.81 -15.98 3.58
C THR A 63 -10.85 -17.03 3.04
N ASP A 64 -10.92 -18.28 3.51
CA ASP A 64 -10.00 -19.33 3.13
C ASP A 64 -10.26 -19.83 1.71
N GLY A 65 -9.48 -19.32 0.76
CA GLY A 65 -9.61 -19.62 -0.67
C GLY A 65 -8.93 -20.91 -1.10
N LEU A 66 -7.69 -21.11 -0.67
CA LEU A 66 -6.87 -22.26 -1.06
C LEU A 66 -7.15 -23.48 -0.18
N ARG A 67 -7.02 -24.67 -0.77
CA ARG A 67 -7.16 -25.92 0.02
C ARG A 67 -6.11 -26.00 1.12
N ALA A 68 -4.88 -25.59 0.85
CA ALA A 68 -3.80 -25.58 1.82
C ALA A 68 -4.06 -24.59 2.97
N GLU A 69 -4.67 -23.44 2.71
CA GLU A 69 -5.08 -22.47 3.73
C GLU A 69 -6.12 -23.06 4.67
N ARG A 70 -7.12 -23.77 4.11
CA ARG A 70 -8.16 -24.46 4.90
C ARG A 70 -7.63 -25.62 5.73
N GLU A 71 -6.64 -26.37 5.20
CA GLU A 71 -6.02 -27.49 5.92
C GLU A 71 -5.09 -27.01 7.04
N GLN A 72 -4.43 -25.86 6.88
CA GLN A 72 -3.47 -25.32 7.84
C GLN A 72 -4.06 -24.20 8.73
N GLY A 73 -5.23 -23.64 8.37
CA GLY A 73 -5.85 -22.53 9.10
C GLY A 73 -5.05 -21.22 9.02
N ILE A 74 -4.27 -21.01 7.93
CA ILE A 74 -3.44 -19.82 7.74
C ILE A 74 -3.62 -19.26 6.33
N THR A 75 -3.52 -17.94 6.20
CA THR A 75 -3.42 -17.28 4.89
C THR A 75 -1.99 -17.46 4.35
N ILE A 76 -1.86 -17.92 3.11
CA ILE A 76 -0.57 -18.17 2.45
C ILE A 76 -0.26 -17.10 1.41
N ASP A 77 -1.24 -16.78 0.57
CA ASP A 77 -1.10 -15.82 -0.51
C ASP A 77 -2.03 -14.62 -0.32
N VAL A 78 -1.79 -13.53 -1.07
CA VAL A 78 -2.68 -12.35 -1.02
C VAL A 78 -3.98 -12.67 -1.72
N ALA A 79 -5.08 -12.61 -1.01
CA ALA A 79 -6.42 -12.73 -1.57
C ALA A 79 -7.10 -11.36 -1.65
N TYR A 80 -7.48 -10.94 -2.87
CA TYR A 80 -8.23 -9.71 -3.05
C TYR A 80 -9.73 -9.96 -2.99
N ARG A 81 -10.41 -9.18 -2.15
CA ARG A 81 -11.86 -9.21 -2.00
C ARG A 81 -12.45 -7.84 -2.26
N TYR A 82 -13.60 -7.85 -2.90
CA TYR A 82 -14.31 -6.63 -3.28
C TYR A 82 -15.62 -6.57 -2.53
N PHE A 83 -15.87 -5.45 -1.90
CA PHE A 83 -17.16 -5.18 -1.28
C PHE A 83 -17.52 -3.71 -1.42
N ALA A 84 -18.78 -3.37 -1.20
CA ALA A 84 -19.26 -2.01 -1.30
C ALA A 84 -20.36 -1.75 -0.29
N THR A 85 -20.42 -0.51 0.18
CA THR A 85 -21.57 0.05 0.89
C THR A 85 -22.25 1.07 -0.03
N PRO A 86 -23.39 1.63 0.35
CA PRO A 86 -23.99 2.75 -0.40
C PRO A 86 -23.06 3.96 -0.54
N ASN A 87 -22.10 4.12 0.38
CA ASN A 87 -21.23 5.28 0.48
C ASN A 87 -19.90 5.08 -0.26
N ARG A 88 -19.32 3.85 -0.29
CA ARG A 88 -17.98 3.61 -0.82
C ARG A 88 -17.80 2.18 -1.33
N SER A 89 -16.90 2.00 -2.29
CA SER A 89 -16.40 0.69 -2.72
C SER A 89 -15.00 0.41 -2.17
N PHE A 90 -14.72 -0.86 -1.89
CA PHE A 90 -13.51 -1.29 -1.20
C PHE A 90 -12.82 -2.44 -1.94
N VAL A 91 -11.49 -2.42 -1.92
CA VAL A 91 -10.64 -3.56 -2.26
C VAL A 91 -9.86 -3.94 -1.02
N LEU A 92 -10.13 -5.10 -0.48
CA LEU A 92 -9.45 -5.65 0.68
C LEU A 92 -8.41 -6.66 0.21
N ALA A 93 -7.16 -6.43 0.54
CA ALA A 93 -6.08 -7.38 0.38
C ALA A 93 -5.91 -8.15 1.71
N ASP A 94 -6.36 -9.41 1.75
CA ASP A 94 -6.10 -10.29 2.88
C ASP A 94 -4.67 -10.79 2.77
N THR A 95 -3.83 -10.43 3.75
CA THR A 95 -2.41 -10.75 3.74
C THR A 95 -2.02 -11.75 4.82
N PRO A 96 -1.02 -12.62 4.54
CA PRO A 96 -0.56 -13.60 5.51
C PRO A 96 0.00 -12.97 6.79
N GLY A 97 -0.26 -13.63 7.94
CA GLY A 97 0.30 -13.22 9.23
C GLY A 97 1.66 -13.84 9.58
N HIS A 98 2.12 -14.85 8.85
CA HIS A 98 3.38 -15.55 9.13
C HIS A 98 4.60 -14.84 8.52
N ALA A 99 5.72 -14.81 9.26
CA ALA A 99 6.96 -14.19 8.82
C ALA A 99 7.50 -14.76 7.49
N GLN A 100 7.32 -16.06 7.23
CA GLN A 100 7.73 -16.71 5.98
C GLN A 100 7.01 -16.18 4.73
N TYR A 101 5.87 -15.51 4.89
CA TYR A 101 5.08 -14.95 3.81
C TYR A 101 5.14 -13.41 3.78
N THR A 102 6.16 -12.80 4.37
CA THR A 102 6.34 -11.33 4.40
C THR A 102 6.28 -10.71 3.01
N ARG A 103 6.81 -11.38 1.97
CA ARG A 103 6.72 -10.93 0.56
C ARG A 103 5.26 -10.67 0.14
N ASN A 104 4.36 -11.59 0.48
CA ASN A 104 2.95 -11.49 0.13
C ASN A 104 2.28 -10.34 0.91
N MET A 105 2.64 -10.16 2.18
CA MET A 105 2.19 -9.01 2.98
C MET A 105 2.64 -7.68 2.37
N VAL A 106 3.91 -7.55 1.98
CA VAL A 106 4.45 -6.37 1.29
C VAL A 106 3.68 -6.09 -0.02
N THR A 107 3.37 -7.14 -0.80
CA THR A 107 2.60 -7.01 -2.03
C THR A 107 1.21 -6.42 -1.78
N GLY A 108 0.48 -6.90 -0.78
CA GLY A 108 -0.84 -6.36 -0.42
C GLY A 108 -0.77 -4.93 0.11
N ALA A 109 0.19 -4.65 1.00
CA ALA A 109 0.33 -3.34 1.63
C ALA A 109 0.81 -2.25 0.64
N SER A 110 1.61 -2.60 -0.37
CA SER A 110 2.20 -1.63 -1.33
C SER A 110 1.17 -0.86 -2.15
N VAL A 111 -0.01 -1.43 -2.37
CA VAL A 111 -1.10 -0.82 -3.15
C VAL A 111 -2.24 -0.30 -2.28
N SER A 112 -2.11 -0.38 -0.95
CA SER A 112 -3.18 -0.05 -0.01
C SER A 112 -3.09 1.39 0.48
N ASP A 113 -4.26 2.02 0.64
CA ASP A 113 -4.41 3.37 1.20
C ASP A 113 -4.45 3.30 2.72
N VAL A 114 -4.99 2.21 3.27
CA VAL A 114 -5.18 1.94 4.70
C VAL A 114 -4.60 0.59 5.06
N SER A 115 -3.95 0.47 6.21
CA SER A 115 -3.58 -0.80 6.83
C SER A 115 -4.49 -1.07 8.03
N LEU A 116 -5.22 -2.19 8.00
CA LEU A 116 -6.02 -2.68 9.10
C LEU A 116 -5.19 -3.68 9.91
N VAL A 117 -4.62 -3.22 11.01
CA VAL A 117 -3.72 -4.00 11.88
C VAL A 117 -4.48 -4.55 13.06
N LEU A 118 -4.49 -5.88 13.20
CA LEU A 118 -5.12 -6.55 14.34
C LEU A 118 -4.10 -6.88 15.42
N VAL A 119 -4.53 -6.73 16.66
CA VAL A 119 -3.77 -7.10 17.86
C VAL A 119 -4.71 -7.79 18.85
N ASP A 120 -4.35 -8.98 19.31
CA ASP A 120 -5.09 -9.67 20.38
C ASP A 120 -4.87 -8.94 21.71
N ALA A 121 -5.94 -8.42 22.31
CA ALA A 121 -5.89 -7.67 23.56
C ALA A 121 -5.26 -8.43 24.74
N ARG A 122 -5.23 -9.77 24.70
CA ARG A 122 -4.64 -10.61 25.75
C ARG A 122 -3.12 -10.65 25.67
N HIS A 123 -2.56 -10.57 24.43
CA HIS A 123 -1.14 -10.75 24.18
C HIS A 123 -0.41 -9.42 23.95
N GLY A 124 -1.14 -8.36 23.54
CA GLY A 124 -0.55 -7.08 23.18
C GLY A 124 0.28 -7.14 21.90
N VAL A 125 1.21 -6.21 21.75
CA VAL A 125 2.04 -6.06 20.56
C VAL A 125 3.16 -7.11 20.57
N VAL A 126 3.11 -8.04 19.62
CA VAL A 126 4.13 -9.08 19.42
C VAL A 126 5.12 -8.70 18.32
N GLU A 127 6.23 -9.44 18.18
CA GLU A 127 7.27 -9.17 17.16
C GLU A 127 6.68 -9.05 15.74
N GLN A 128 5.71 -9.91 15.40
CA GLN A 128 5.09 -9.88 14.10
C GLN A 128 4.25 -8.62 13.88
N THR A 129 3.55 -8.13 14.90
CA THR A 129 2.83 -6.85 14.86
C THR A 129 3.78 -5.69 14.60
N ARG A 130 4.95 -5.68 15.29
CA ARG A 130 6.00 -4.66 15.06
C ARG A 130 6.50 -4.66 13.63
N ARG A 131 6.76 -5.86 13.07
CA ARG A 131 7.18 -6.02 11.68
C ARG A 131 6.12 -5.47 10.72
N HIS A 132 4.85 -5.76 10.95
CA HIS A 132 3.75 -5.26 10.12
C HIS A 132 3.66 -3.73 10.16
N LEU A 133 3.79 -3.12 11.33
CA LEU A 133 3.84 -1.66 11.49
C LEU A 133 5.05 -1.06 10.76
N GLY A 134 6.23 -1.68 10.89
CA GLY A 134 7.44 -1.27 10.19
C GLY A 134 7.28 -1.33 8.66
N ILE A 135 6.68 -2.39 8.13
CA ILE A 135 6.41 -2.52 6.68
C ILE A 135 5.37 -1.48 6.22
N ALA A 136 4.29 -1.26 6.98
CA ALA A 136 3.29 -0.26 6.64
C ALA A 136 3.90 1.15 6.61
N ALA A 137 4.75 1.48 7.60
CA ALA A 137 5.47 2.74 7.66
C ALA A 137 6.45 2.90 6.48
N LEU A 138 7.25 1.86 6.19
CA LEU A 138 8.19 1.83 5.07
C LEU A 138 7.47 2.04 3.73
N LEU A 139 6.32 1.43 3.53
CA LEU A 139 5.52 1.56 2.31
C LEU A 139 4.69 2.86 2.26
N GLY A 140 4.85 3.74 3.25
CA GLY A 140 4.18 5.03 3.30
C GLY A 140 2.65 4.94 3.39
N VAL A 141 2.12 3.90 4.05
CA VAL A 141 0.69 3.81 4.36
C VAL A 141 0.36 4.87 5.41
N ARG A 142 -0.51 5.83 5.06
CA ARG A 142 -0.78 7.00 5.91
C ARG A 142 -1.83 6.77 6.99
N HIS A 143 -2.71 5.79 6.81
CA HIS A 143 -3.77 5.48 7.77
C HIS A 143 -3.63 4.06 8.27
N ILE A 144 -3.50 3.90 9.58
CA ILE A 144 -3.53 2.61 10.26
C ILE A 144 -4.78 2.54 11.13
N ILE A 145 -5.68 1.62 10.82
CA ILE A 145 -6.77 1.24 11.71
C ILE A 145 -6.23 0.13 12.61
N LEU A 146 -6.07 0.41 13.90
CA LEU A 146 -5.63 -0.56 14.88
C LEU A 146 -6.85 -1.22 15.53
N ALA A 147 -7.18 -2.43 15.09
CA ALA A 147 -8.23 -3.23 15.70
C ALA A 147 -7.66 -3.99 16.90
N VAL A 148 -7.89 -3.49 18.11
CA VAL A 148 -7.58 -4.20 19.36
C VAL A 148 -8.68 -5.23 19.56
N ASN A 149 -8.40 -6.47 19.13
CA ASN A 149 -9.37 -7.54 19.00
C ASN A 149 -9.45 -8.43 20.23
N LYS A 150 -10.53 -9.20 20.30
CA LYS A 150 -10.86 -10.12 21.40
C LYS A 150 -11.04 -9.40 22.74
N MET A 151 -11.63 -8.20 22.69
CA MET A 151 -11.93 -7.41 23.88
C MET A 151 -12.91 -8.12 24.81
N ASP A 152 -13.76 -8.98 24.28
CA ASP A 152 -14.65 -9.88 25.02
C ASP A 152 -13.86 -10.80 25.97
N LEU A 153 -12.68 -11.25 25.61
CA LEU A 153 -11.84 -12.13 26.42
C LEU A 153 -11.05 -11.42 27.53
N VAL A 154 -11.03 -10.08 27.51
CA VAL A 154 -10.44 -9.24 28.56
C VAL A 154 -11.50 -8.38 29.26
N ALA A 155 -12.77 -8.83 29.22
CA ALA A 155 -13.92 -8.18 29.83
C ALA A 155 -14.02 -6.66 29.48
N TRP A 156 -13.72 -6.31 28.24
CA TRP A 156 -13.76 -4.94 27.69
C TRP A 156 -12.96 -3.93 28.52
N SER A 157 -11.81 -4.37 29.05
CA SER A 157 -10.93 -3.55 29.88
C SER A 157 -10.34 -2.39 29.08
N GLU A 158 -10.75 -1.15 29.38
CA GLU A 158 -10.16 0.09 28.82
C GLU A 158 -8.65 0.12 29.05
N ARG A 159 -8.17 -0.31 30.21
CA ARG A 159 -6.73 -0.38 30.52
C ARG A 159 -5.96 -1.31 29.56
N ALA A 160 -6.51 -2.48 29.23
CA ALA A 160 -5.90 -3.41 28.31
C ALA A 160 -5.83 -2.80 26.89
N TYR A 161 -6.91 -2.17 26.45
CA TYR A 161 -6.97 -1.45 25.20
C TYR A 161 -5.93 -0.32 25.13
N MET A 162 -5.91 0.57 26.11
CA MET A 162 -4.97 1.72 26.12
C MET A 162 -3.51 1.28 26.19
N ALA A 163 -3.21 0.16 26.84
CA ALA A 163 -1.84 -0.40 26.86
C ALA A 163 -1.35 -0.74 25.44
N VAL A 164 -2.19 -1.38 24.62
CA VAL A 164 -1.87 -1.70 23.22
C VAL A 164 -1.76 -0.42 22.38
N VAL A 165 -2.68 0.52 22.54
CA VAL A 165 -2.67 1.80 21.80
C VAL A 165 -1.38 2.56 22.05
N HIS A 166 -1.01 2.77 23.32
CA HIS A 166 0.20 3.53 23.70
C HIS A 166 1.47 2.85 23.17
N GLU A 167 1.52 1.52 23.17
CA GLU A 167 2.68 0.79 22.65
C GLU A 167 2.80 0.97 21.12
N VAL A 168 1.69 0.89 20.37
CA VAL A 168 1.70 1.13 18.92
C VAL A 168 2.06 2.58 18.60
N GLU A 169 1.53 3.55 19.34
CA GLU A 169 1.89 4.97 19.18
C GLU A 169 3.38 5.21 19.40
N ALA A 170 3.98 4.56 20.41
CA ALA A 170 5.41 4.66 20.68
C ALA A 170 6.22 4.10 19.50
N ILE A 171 5.85 2.93 18.98
CA ILE A 171 6.50 2.32 17.81
C ILE A 171 6.44 3.24 16.58
N LEU A 172 5.27 3.79 16.26
CA LEU A 172 5.11 4.66 15.09
C LEU A 172 5.90 5.97 15.25
N ARG A 173 5.98 6.50 16.46
CA ARG A 173 6.81 7.67 16.79
C ARG A 173 8.29 7.40 16.61
N ASP A 174 8.78 6.26 17.09
CA ASP A 174 10.19 5.85 16.99
C ASP A 174 10.59 5.61 15.52
N LEU A 175 9.68 5.12 14.69
CA LEU A 175 9.86 4.98 13.25
C LEU A 175 9.78 6.32 12.50
N HIS A 176 9.47 7.43 13.16
CA HIS A 176 9.18 8.72 12.52
C HIS A 176 8.17 8.60 11.38
N ALA A 177 7.19 7.69 11.54
CA ALA A 177 6.21 7.40 10.53
C ALA A 177 5.18 8.55 10.40
N ASP A 178 4.93 8.99 9.17
CA ASP A 178 3.87 9.96 8.85
C ASP A 178 2.53 9.21 8.71
N VAL A 179 1.98 8.79 9.85
CA VAL A 179 0.82 7.91 9.95
C VAL A 179 -0.22 8.49 10.90
N THR A 180 -1.48 8.48 10.48
CA THR A 180 -2.63 8.71 11.36
C THR A 180 -3.12 7.37 11.90
N LEU A 181 -3.07 7.20 13.22
CA LEU A 181 -3.53 6.01 13.91
C LEU A 181 -5.01 6.15 14.31
N HIS A 182 -5.81 5.14 13.98
CA HIS A 182 -7.22 5.03 14.32
C HIS A 182 -7.46 3.78 15.17
N PRO A 183 -7.34 3.85 16.49
CA PRO A 183 -7.52 2.68 17.35
C PRO A 183 -9.00 2.40 17.63
N VAL A 184 -9.40 1.12 17.53
CA VAL A 184 -10.77 0.66 17.76
C VAL A 184 -10.74 -0.62 18.61
N PRO A 185 -11.44 -0.66 19.78
CA PRO A 185 -11.60 -1.90 20.54
C PRO A 185 -12.69 -2.76 19.89
N VAL A 186 -12.38 -4.00 19.52
CA VAL A 186 -13.33 -4.86 18.79
C VAL A 186 -13.45 -6.26 19.38
N SER A 187 -14.58 -6.91 19.12
CA SER A 187 -14.70 -8.36 19.11
C SER A 187 -15.14 -8.78 17.71
N ALA A 188 -14.17 -9.24 16.90
CA ALA A 188 -14.45 -9.71 15.55
C ALA A 188 -15.45 -10.89 15.53
N LEU A 189 -15.42 -11.73 16.56
CA LEU A 189 -16.33 -12.86 16.69
C LEU A 189 -17.77 -12.40 16.93
N GLN A 190 -17.98 -11.46 17.82
CA GLN A 190 -19.31 -10.95 18.20
C GLN A 190 -19.80 -9.82 17.26
N GLY A 191 -18.90 -9.16 16.54
CA GLY A 191 -19.20 -8.04 15.66
C GLY A 191 -19.15 -6.65 16.32
N ASP A 192 -18.79 -6.61 17.61
CA ASP A 192 -18.73 -5.36 18.37
C ASP A 192 -17.72 -4.37 17.78
N ASN A 193 -18.16 -3.13 17.53
CA ASN A 193 -17.40 -2.02 16.93
C ASN A 193 -16.83 -2.32 15.53
N VAL A 194 -17.33 -3.34 14.84
CA VAL A 194 -16.94 -3.63 13.45
C VAL A 194 -17.81 -2.79 12.48
N VAL A 195 -19.14 -2.99 12.53
CA VAL A 195 -20.13 -2.22 11.75
C VAL A 195 -20.98 -1.39 12.72
N ASP A 196 -21.50 -2.03 13.77
CA ASP A 196 -22.32 -1.40 14.78
C ASP A 196 -21.51 -1.13 16.06
N ARG A 197 -21.89 -0.06 16.78
CA ARG A 197 -21.26 0.29 18.05
C ARG A 197 -21.58 -0.78 19.12
N SER A 198 -20.58 -1.13 19.89
CA SER A 198 -20.71 -2.05 21.03
C SER A 198 -21.35 -1.38 22.22
N ILE A 199 -22.28 -2.08 22.88
CA ILE A 199 -22.81 -1.70 24.20
C ILE A 199 -21.85 -2.11 25.33
N ASN A 200 -20.88 -3.00 25.05
CA ASN A 200 -19.95 -3.54 26.01
C ASN A 200 -18.75 -2.60 26.27
N SER A 201 -18.53 -1.59 25.42
CA SER A 201 -17.48 -0.58 25.58
C SER A 201 -18.04 0.84 25.74
N PRO A 202 -18.81 1.14 26.80
CA PRO A 202 -19.44 2.46 26.97
C PRO A 202 -18.43 3.61 27.16
N TRP A 203 -17.19 3.28 27.47
CA TRP A 203 -16.06 4.22 27.56
C TRP A 203 -15.47 4.61 26.19
N PHE A 204 -15.82 3.89 25.13
CA PHE A 204 -15.34 4.16 23.76
C PHE A 204 -16.41 4.94 23.00
N ASP A 205 -16.12 6.18 22.65
CA ASP A 205 -17.00 7.08 21.88
C ASP A 205 -16.56 7.24 20.41
N GLY A 206 -15.49 6.54 20.01
CA GLY A 206 -14.92 6.58 18.67
C GLY A 206 -15.79 5.95 17.59
N ALA A 207 -15.32 6.02 16.36
CA ALA A 207 -15.96 5.45 15.18
C ALA A 207 -15.74 3.92 15.13
N THR A 208 -16.67 3.19 14.48
CA THR A 208 -16.51 1.77 14.19
C THR A 208 -15.47 1.56 13.05
N ILE A 209 -15.07 0.32 12.82
CA ILE A 209 -14.17 0.02 11.68
C ILE A 209 -14.80 0.46 10.35
N LEU A 210 -16.09 0.17 10.14
CA LEU A 210 -16.77 0.54 8.91
C LEU A 210 -16.89 2.06 8.76
N ASP A 211 -17.25 2.78 9.82
CA ASP A 211 -17.33 4.25 9.83
C ASP A 211 -15.99 4.88 9.40
N LEU A 212 -14.86 4.35 9.93
CA LEU A 212 -13.52 4.80 9.54
C LEU A 212 -13.23 4.51 8.07
N LEU A 213 -13.52 3.30 7.60
CA LEU A 213 -13.31 2.93 6.20
C LEU A 213 -14.12 3.80 5.23
N GLU A 214 -15.31 4.23 5.62
CA GLU A 214 -16.15 5.12 4.83
C GLU A 214 -15.67 6.58 4.87
N SER A 215 -15.18 7.05 6.02
CA SER A 215 -14.87 8.46 6.28
C SER A 215 -13.42 8.85 6.00
N ILE A 216 -12.44 7.91 6.06
CA ILE A 216 -11.04 8.22 5.77
C ILE A 216 -10.90 8.81 4.38
N GLU A 217 -10.45 10.05 4.32
CA GLU A 217 -10.11 10.70 3.07
C GLU A 217 -8.78 10.13 2.56
N ILE A 218 -8.78 9.67 1.31
CA ILE A 218 -7.54 9.27 0.65
C ILE A 218 -6.83 10.55 0.24
N ASP A 219 -5.83 10.91 1.03
CA ASP A 219 -5.04 12.11 0.80
C ASP A 219 -4.44 12.07 -0.62
N GLU A 220 -4.91 12.95 -1.45
CA GLU A 220 -4.22 13.34 -2.67
C GLU A 220 -3.04 14.24 -2.32
N ALA A 221 -2.14 13.81 -1.42
CA ALA A 221 -0.95 14.57 -1.06
C ALA A 221 -0.09 14.99 -2.27
N ALA A 222 -0.40 14.40 -3.40
CA ALA A 222 0.12 14.77 -4.70
C ALA A 222 -0.44 16.10 -5.25
N VAL A 223 -1.46 16.71 -4.65
CA VAL A 223 -2.02 17.99 -5.14
C VAL A 223 -1.01 19.15 -5.02
N HIS A 224 -0.05 19.01 -4.12
CA HIS A 224 1.01 20.01 -3.91
C HIS A 224 2.29 19.76 -4.74
N VAL A 225 2.37 18.67 -5.46
CA VAL A 225 3.45 18.40 -6.44
C VAL A 225 2.93 18.58 -7.84
N GLY A 226 3.79 19.00 -8.76
CA GLY A 226 3.41 19.12 -10.17
C GLY A 226 2.96 17.77 -10.75
N ALA A 227 2.26 17.79 -11.86
CA ALA A 227 1.81 16.57 -12.51
C ALA A 227 2.97 15.72 -13.02
N ARG A 228 2.84 14.39 -12.93
CA ARG A 228 3.78 13.38 -13.43
C ARG A 228 3.04 12.42 -14.34
N LEU A 229 3.51 12.25 -15.56
CA LEU A 229 3.09 11.19 -16.46
C LEU A 229 4.29 10.33 -16.82
N ALA A 230 4.47 9.22 -16.13
CA ALA A 230 5.45 8.21 -16.56
C ALA A 230 4.96 7.57 -17.87
N VAL A 231 5.73 7.71 -18.94
CA VAL A 231 5.35 7.18 -20.25
C VAL A 231 5.41 5.66 -20.23
N GLN A 232 4.24 5.05 -20.30
CA GLN A 232 4.08 3.58 -20.34
C GLN A 232 4.08 3.07 -21.77
N TRP A 233 3.50 3.84 -22.67
CA TRP A 233 3.32 3.44 -24.06
C TRP A 233 3.37 4.66 -24.99
N THR A 234 4.05 4.51 -26.14
CA THR A 234 4.04 5.48 -27.23
C THR A 234 3.08 4.99 -28.31
N ILE A 235 2.04 5.75 -28.59
CA ILE A 235 1.02 5.43 -29.58
C ILE A 235 1.39 6.11 -30.89
N ARG A 236 1.45 5.35 -31.98
CA ARG A 236 1.62 5.90 -33.32
C ARG A 236 0.46 5.42 -34.18
N ALA A 237 -0.29 6.36 -34.75
CA ALA A 237 -1.40 6.07 -35.67
C ALA A 237 -1.18 6.88 -36.95
N GLY A 238 -0.70 6.18 -37.99
CA GLY A 238 -0.29 6.82 -39.23
C GLY A 238 1.01 7.64 -39.08
N SER A 239 1.18 8.63 -39.98
CA SER A 239 2.33 9.55 -39.96
C SER A 239 2.18 10.71 -38.98
N ASP A 240 0.93 11.06 -38.62
CA ASP A 240 0.58 12.37 -38.08
C ASP A 240 0.23 12.35 -36.59
N TYR A 241 -0.04 11.16 -36.00
CA TYR A 241 -0.38 11.04 -34.60
C TYR A 241 0.73 10.37 -33.79
N ARG A 242 1.20 11.08 -32.76
CA ARG A 242 2.16 10.56 -31.79
C ARG A 242 1.69 10.87 -30.35
N GLY A 243 1.06 9.89 -29.73
CA GLY A 243 0.54 10.00 -28.37
C GLY A 243 1.45 9.32 -27.34
N TYR A 244 1.47 9.88 -26.13
CA TYR A 244 2.21 9.36 -24.97
C TYR A 244 1.21 8.99 -23.90
N ALA A 245 1.10 7.71 -23.58
CA ALA A 245 0.11 7.20 -22.68
C ALA A 245 0.70 6.74 -21.35
N GLY A 246 -0.06 6.93 -20.27
CA GLY A 246 0.28 6.50 -18.92
C GLY A 246 -0.81 6.86 -17.92
N ARG A 247 -0.51 6.66 -16.65
CA ARG A 247 -1.37 7.09 -15.54
C ARG A 247 -0.86 8.42 -15.00
N LEU A 248 -1.74 9.40 -14.90
CA LEU A 248 -1.43 10.70 -14.32
C LEU A 248 -1.29 10.59 -12.80
N THR A 249 -0.22 11.15 -12.24
CA THR A 249 0.01 11.29 -10.81
C THR A 249 0.42 12.72 -10.48
N GLY A 250 0.36 13.10 -9.20
CA GLY A 250 0.63 14.47 -8.79
C GLY A 250 -0.54 15.40 -9.07
N GLY A 251 -0.29 16.52 -9.69
CA GLY A 251 -1.31 17.54 -9.99
C GLY A 251 -2.17 17.24 -11.22
N PRO A 252 -3.25 18.00 -11.43
CA PRO A 252 -4.04 17.96 -12.66
C PRO A 252 -3.27 18.56 -13.83
N ILE A 253 -3.69 18.25 -15.06
CA ILE A 253 -3.19 18.84 -16.30
C ILE A 253 -4.34 19.29 -17.21
N LYS A 254 -4.02 20.18 -18.13
CA LYS A 254 -4.96 20.62 -19.19
C LYS A 254 -4.24 20.83 -20.53
N VAL A 255 -5.02 20.83 -21.58
CA VAL A 255 -4.52 21.24 -22.91
C VAL A 255 -3.93 22.64 -22.85
N GLY A 256 -2.75 22.82 -23.43
CA GLY A 256 -2.01 24.08 -23.41
C GLY A 256 -1.00 24.23 -22.26
N ASP A 257 -0.94 23.30 -21.31
CA ASP A 257 0.09 23.33 -20.26
C ASP A 257 1.48 23.05 -20.83
N GLU A 258 2.49 23.77 -20.32
CA GLU A 258 3.90 23.48 -20.60
C GLU A 258 4.34 22.17 -19.95
N VAL A 259 5.08 21.37 -20.70
CA VAL A 259 5.60 20.06 -20.29
C VAL A 259 7.11 20.02 -20.40
N ALA A 260 7.77 19.56 -19.35
CA ALA A 260 9.16 19.12 -19.40
C ALA A 260 9.25 17.61 -19.59
N VAL A 261 10.09 17.15 -20.51
CA VAL A 261 10.40 15.74 -20.76
C VAL A 261 11.68 15.41 -20.03
N LEU A 262 11.60 14.58 -18.99
CA LEU A 262 12.76 14.20 -18.19
C LEU A 262 13.14 12.72 -18.46
N PRO A 263 14.44 12.37 -18.40
CA PRO A 263 15.58 13.17 -17.95
C PRO A 263 16.17 14.14 -18.98
N ALA A 264 15.74 14.10 -20.27
CA ALA A 264 16.37 14.86 -21.35
C ALA A 264 16.27 16.40 -21.21
N GLY A 265 15.33 16.91 -20.38
CA GLY A 265 15.15 18.35 -20.16
C GLY A 265 14.46 19.07 -21.32
N LEU A 266 13.94 18.35 -22.32
CA LEU A 266 13.22 18.92 -23.45
C LEU A 266 11.90 19.57 -22.99
N ARG A 267 11.41 20.57 -23.73
CA ARG A 267 10.15 21.26 -23.40
C ARG A 267 9.22 21.23 -24.57
N SER A 268 7.93 21.17 -24.29
CA SER A 268 6.86 21.29 -25.27
C SER A 268 5.57 21.74 -24.57
N THR A 269 4.45 21.67 -25.29
CA THR A 269 3.12 22.02 -24.79
C THR A 269 2.14 20.89 -25.09
N ILE A 270 1.19 20.60 -24.19
CA ILE A 270 0.12 19.64 -24.43
C ILE A 270 -0.78 20.15 -25.56
N GLY A 271 -0.78 19.45 -26.70
CA GLY A 271 -1.60 19.77 -27.86
C GLY A 271 -3.00 19.17 -27.76
N THR A 272 -3.09 17.89 -27.47
CA THR A 272 -4.35 17.16 -27.25
C THR A 272 -4.26 16.26 -26.03
N LEU A 273 -5.42 15.92 -25.47
CA LEU A 273 -5.55 15.08 -24.29
C LEU A 273 -6.73 14.13 -24.45
N THR A 274 -6.54 12.88 -24.10
CA THR A 274 -7.63 11.91 -23.97
C THR A 274 -7.59 11.27 -22.57
N VAL A 275 -8.76 11.04 -21.99
CA VAL A 275 -8.95 10.31 -20.72
C VAL A 275 -9.73 9.03 -21.02
N SER A 276 -9.16 7.88 -20.73
CA SER A 276 -9.75 6.56 -21.03
C SER A 276 -10.25 6.43 -22.49
N GLY A 277 -9.49 7.01 -23.43
CA GLY A 277 -9.79 6.98 -24.86
C GLY A 277 -10.81 8.02 -25.34
N VAL A 278 -11.31 8.89 -24.49
CA VAL A 278 -12.24 9.98 -24.84
C VAL A 278 -11.53 11.31 -24.79
N ALA A 279 -11.73 12.16 -25.81
CA ALA A 279 -11.13 13.50 -25.84
C ALA A 279 -11.58 14.34 -24.65
N ALA A 280 -10.62 15.05 -24.04
CA ALA A 280 -10.85 15.86 -22.85
C ALA A 280 -9.96 17.12 -22.89
N ASP A 281 -10.38 18.17 -22.19
CA ASP A 281 -9.59 19.41 -22.05
C ASP A 281 -8.71 19.39 -20.78
N HIS A 282 -9.03 18.54 -19.82
CA HIS A 282 -8.30 18.39 -18.56
C HIS A 282 -8.32 16.93 -18.08
N ALA A 283 -7.37 16.58 -17.20
CA ALA A 283 -7.31 15.29 -16.51
C ALA A 283 -6.87 15.48 -15.06
N SER A 284 -7.32 14.57 -14.20
CA SER A 284 -7.04 14.54 -12.77
C SER A 284 -6.07 13.40 -12.40
N PRO A 285 -5.36 13.50 -11.27
CA PRO A 285 -4.55 12.41 -10.76
C PRO A 285 -5.34 11.10 -10.67
N GLY A 286 -4.71 9.99 -11.11
CA GLY A 286 -5.33 8.68 -11.17
C GLY A 286 -5.93 8.33 -12.53
N ASP A 287 -6.15 9.30 -13.42
CA ASP A 287 -6.67 9.06 -14.75
C ASP A 287 -5.65 8.31 -15.64
N ALA A 288 -6.18 7.41 -16.47
CA ALA A 288 -5.43 6.81 -17.58
C ALA A 288 -5.56 7.75 -18.79
N ILE A 289 -4.45 8.35 -19.18
CA ILE A 289 -4.44 9.40 -20.22
C ILE A 289 -3.52 9.08 -21.37
N ALA A 290 -3.79 9.69 -22.52
CA ALA A 290 -2.83 9.85 -23.60
C ALA A 290 -2.81 11.32 -24.03
N ILE A 291 -1.61 11.87 -24.22
CA ILE A 291 -1.40 13.25 -24.66
C ILE A 291 -0.57 13.28 -25.95
N GLU A 292 -0.83 14.25 -26.81
CA GLU A 292 0.08 14.66 -27.88
C GLU A 292 0.76 15.95 -27.48
N LEU A 293 2.01 16.09 -27.86
CA LEU A 293 2.77 17.32 -27.72
C LEU A 293 2.72 18.13 -29.01
N ARG A 294 2.73 19.44 -28.90
CA ARG A 294 2.70 20.34 -30.08
C ARG A 294 3.98 20.24 -30.90
N ASP A 295 5.11 20.00 -30.22
CA ASP A 295 6.41 19.90 -30.88
C ASP A 295 6.82 18.45 -31.06
N HIS A 296 7.53 18.15 -32.12
CA HIS A 296 8.13 16.84 -32.35
C HIS A 296 9.39 16.69 -31.51
N VAL A 297 9.20 16.38 -30.23
CA VAL A 297 10.29 16.07 -29.28
C VAL A 297 10.45 14.56 -29.13
N ASP A 298 11.68 14.13 -28.83
CA ASP A 298 11.95 12.73 -28.60
C ASP A 298 11.49 12.33 -27.19
N VAL A 299 10.49 11.46 -27.15
CA VAL A 299 9.88 10.90 -25.92
C VAL A 299 9.65 9.43 -26.11
N GLY A 300 10.10 8.63 -25.16
CA GLY A 300 9.99 7.20 -25.17
C GLY A 300 9.38 6.63 -23.89
N ARG A 301 9.13 5.31 -23.89
CA ARG A 301 8.81 4.58 -22.66
C ARG A 301 9.97 4.73 -21.68
N GLY A 302 9.66 5.10 -20.44
CA GLY A 302 10.66 5.34 -19.39
C GLY A 302 10.91 6.81 -19.10
N ASP A 303 10.54 7.71 -20.01
CA ASP A 303 10.57 9.14 -19.74
C ASP A 303 9.39 9.55 -18.85
N VAL A 304 9.56 10.67 -18.16
CA VAL A 304 8.52 11.27 -17.32
C VAL A 304 8.20 12.66 -17.85
N LEU A 305 6.94 12.86 -18.22
CA LEU A 305 6.42 14.16 -18.60
C LEU A 305 5.96 14.89 -17.33
N VAL A 306 6.49 16.09 -17.11
CA VAL A 306 6.27 16.87 -15.89
C VAL A 306 5.60 18.19 -16.22
N VAL A 307 4.50 18.49 -15.54
CA VAL A 307 3.80 19.78 -15.60
C VAL A 307 3.86 20.45 -14.22
N GLY A 308 4.34 21.67 -14.17
CA GLY A 308 4.45 22.45 -12.93
C GLY A 308 5.71 23.31 -12.87
N SER A 309 5.87 24.05 -11.78
CA SER A 309 7.05 24.87 -11.57
C SER A 309 8.30 24.02 -11.27
N ALA A 310 9.47 24.57 -11.51
CA ALA A 310 10.75 23.90 -11.22
C ALA A 310 10.88 23.47 -9.75
N ALA A 311 10.30 24.23 -8.81
CA ALA A 311 10.30 23.90 -7.39
C ALA A 311 9.49 22.64 -7.03
N LEU A 312 8.60 22.23 -7.93
CA LEU A 312 7.75 21.05 -7.80
C LEU A 312 8.20 19.90 -8.72
N SER A 313 9.35 20.02 -9.37
CA SER A 313 9.87 19.01 -10.29
C SER A 313 10.49 17.86 -9.53
N PRO A 314 10.39 16.61 -10.04
CA PRO A 314 11.13 15.49 -9.50
C PRO A 314 12.64 15.70 -9.70
N VAL A 315 13.43 14.97 -8.96
CA VAL A 315 14.89 14.97 -9.09
C VAL A 315 15.31 13.95 -10.16
N VAL A 316 16.31 14.33 -10.95
CA VAL A 316 17.02 13.42 -11.85
C VAL A 316 18.33 13.07 -11.18
N GLY A 317 18.51 11.82 -10.77
CA GLY A 317 19.69 11.41 -10.01
C GLY A 317 20.06 9.96 -10.24
N SER A 318 21.29 9.62 -9.82
CA SER A 318 21.87 8.28 -9.95
C SER A 318 22.35 7.68 -8.64
N GLU A 319 22.24 8.39 -7.53
CA GLU A 319 22.45 7.83 -6.19
C GLU A 319 21.15 7.91 -5.39
N LEU A 320 20.79 6.82 -4.74
CA LEU A 320 19.57 6.69 -3.97
C LEU A 320 19.86 6.19 -2.57
N ASP A 321 19.32 6.88 -1.55
CA ASP A 321 19.11 6.23 -0.25
C ASP A 321 17.69 5.67 -0.21
N VAL A 322 17.59 4.40 0.10
CA VAL A 322 16.31 3.69 0.11
C VAL A 322 16.12 2.91 1.42
N ASP A 323 14.94 3.01 2.00
CA ASP A 323 14.50 2.07 3.03
C ASP A 323 13.89 0.84 2.34
N VAL A 324 14.27 -0.35 2.77
CA VAL A 324 13.92 -1.60 2.09
C VAL A 324 13.33 -2.65 3.04
N CYS A 325 12.47 -3.49 2.50
CA CYS A 325 12.15 -4.80 3.04
C CYS A 325 12.81 -5.84 2.13
N TRP A 326 13.84 -6.52 2.64
CA TRP A 326 14.59 -7.53 1.88
C TRP A 326 13.83 -8.87 1.85
N MET A 327 13.67 -9.50 0.69
CA MET A 327 12.74 -10.60 0.47
C MET A 327 13.36 -11.86 -0.14
N THR A 328 14.70 -11.96 -0.18
CA THR A 328 15.41 -13.15 -0.67
C THR A 328 16.36 -13.68 0.38
N GLU A 329 16.69 -14.98 0.28
CA GLU A 329 17.66 -15.64 1.18
C GLU A 329 19.08 -15.12 0.94
N ASP A 330 19.41 -14.81 -0.31
CA ASP A 330 20.69 -14.19 -0.67
C ASP A 330 20.74 -12.77 -0.11
N PRO A 331 21.68 -12.44 0.78
CA PRO A 331 21.67 -11.18 1.52
C PRO A 331 22.03 -9.97 0.64
N ALA A 332 21.48 -8.80 0.99
CA ALA A 332 22.01 -7.54 0.50
C ALA A 332 23.35 -7.26 1.17
N VAL A 333 24.39 -7.10 0.36
CA VAL A 333 25.75 -6.76 0.79
C VAL A 333 26.32 -5.67 -0.09
N GLU A 334 27.28 -4.93 0.41
CA GLU A 334 28.04 -3.96 -0.39
C GLU A 334 28.69 -4.64 -1.60
N GLY A 335 28.66 -3.97 -2.75
CA GLY A 335 29.19 -4.46 -4.03
C GLY A 335 28.21 -5.36 -4.80
N ARG A 336 27.06 -5.76 -4.23
CA ARG A 336 26.09 -6.57 -4.96
C ARG A 336 25.44 -5.78 -6.08
N HIS A 337 25.39 -6.39 -7.27
CA HIS A 337 24.64 -5.88 -8.42
C HIS A 337 23.18 -6.32 -8.36
N ILE A 338 22.29 -5.42 -8.73
CA ILE A 338 20.84 -5.60 -8.74
C ILE A 338 20.22 -4.79 -9.88
N ILE A 339 19.00 -5.09 -10.24
CA ILE A 339 18.20 -4.27 -11.14
C ILE A 339 17.20 -3.46 -10.31
N VAL A 340 17.20 -2.15 -10.47
CA VAL A 340 16.17 -1.25 -9.95
C VAL A 340 15.06 -1.13 -10.99
N LYS A 341 13.85 -1.50 -10.60
CA LYS A 341 12.65 -1.21 -11.38
C LYS A 341 11.91 -0.04 -10.74
N HIS A 342 11.92 1.09 -11.41
CA HIS A 342 11.23 2.31 -11.01
C HIS A 342 10.28 2.77 -12.10
N LEU A 343 9.00 2.90 -11.78
CA LEU A 343 7.94 3.21 -12.76
C LEU A 343 8.02 2.27 -13.97
N THR A 344 8.41 2.81 -15.13
CA THR A 344 8.51 2.06 -16.39
C THR A 344 9.95 1.74 -16.81
N ARG A 345 10.95 2.16 -16.01
CA ARG A 345 12.39 1.91 -16.26
C ARG A 345 12.89 0.71 -15.47
N HIS A 346 13.87 0.04 -16.07
CA HIS A 346 14.75 -0.94 -15.42
C HIS A 346 16.17 -0.46 -15.61
N VAL A 347 16.90 -0.28 -14.51
CA VAL A 347 18.26 0.25 -14.51
C VAL A 347 19.12 -0.64 -13.64
N GLY A 348 20.31 -1.00 -14.11
CA GLY A 348 21.32 -1.67 -13.29
C GLY A 348 21.75 -0.77 -12.13
N ALA A 349 22.07 -1.39 -11.02
CA ALA A 349 22.55 -0.67 -9.84
C ALA A 349 23.51 -1.53 -9.01
N THR A 350 24.36 -0.85 -8.23
CA THR A 350 25.24 -1.48 -7.25
C THR A 350 24.85 -0.98 -5.84
N ILE A 351 24.74 -1.90 -4.89
CA ILE A 351 24.62 -1.55 -3.47
C ILE A 351 25.97 -1.01 -3.03
N THR A 352 26.06 0.28 -2.71
CA THR A 352 27.31 0.93 -2.29
C THR A 352 27.50 0.91 -0.77
N SER A 353 26.40 0.84 -0.02
CA SER A 353 26.49 0.62 1.43
C SER A 353 25.22 0.01 2.00
N VAL A 354 25.38 -0.66 3.15
CA VAL A 354 24.28 -1.09 4.02
C VAL A 354 24.31 -0.17 5.25
N GLY A 355 23.33 0.73 5.35
CA GLY A 355 23.31 1.76 6.40
C GLY A 355 22.97 1.18 7.77
N PHE A 356 21.86 0.47 7.88
CA PHE A 356 21.42 -0.18 9.12
C PHE A 356 20.37 -1.26 8.82
N ARG A 357 20.14 -2.12 9.81
CA ARG A 357 18.97 -3.01 9.91
C ARG A 357 18.12 -2.58 11.11
N LEU A 358 16.80 -2.69 11.00
CA LEU A 358 15.92 -2.55 12.16
C LEU A 358 15.92 -3.85 12.98
N ASP A 359 16.12 -3.75 14.28
CA ASP A 359 15.93 -4.88 15.19
C ASP A 359 14.46 -5.33 15.17
N PRO A 360 14.16 -6.60 14.90
CA PRO A 360 12.78 -7.04 14.75
C PRO A 360 11.93 -6.95 16.03
N LYS A 361 12.57 -6.86 17.20
CA LYS A 361 11.88 -6.76 18.50
C LYS A 361 11.64 -5.31 18.93
N THR A 362 12.58 -4.42 18.62
CA THR A 362 12.52 -3.02 19.09
C THR A 362 12.28 -2.02 17.97
N LEU A 363 12.50 -2.41 16.70
CA LEU A 363 12.53 -1.56 15.51
C LEU A 363 13.55 -0.41 15.59
N GLN A 364 14.54 -0.54 16.46
CA GLN A 364 15.67 0.41 16.54
C GLN A 364 16.73 0.07 15.49
N PRO A 365 17.38 1.08 14.90
CA PRO A 365 18.48 0.87 13.96
C PRO A 365 19.66 0.15 14.60
N MET A 366 20.17 -0.87 13.92
CA MET A 366 21.37 -1.62 14.30
C MET A 366 22.36 -1.61 13.14
N GLU A 367 23.64 -1.39 13.43
CA GLU A 367 24.71 -1.57 12.45
C GLU A 367 24.77 -3.04 11.99
N THR A 368 24.92 -3.23 10.70
CA THR A 368 24.99 -4.56 10.09
C THR A 368 25.75 -4.49 8.76
N PRO A 369 26.53 -5.53 8.41
CA PRO A 369 27.18 -5.59 7.10
C PRO A 369 26.23 -6.06 5.98
N SER A 370 25.02 -6.53 6.32
CA SER A 370 24.10 -7.12 5.34
C SER A 370 22.66 -7.10 5.82
N LEU A 371 21.70 -7.18 4.86
CA LEU A 371 20.29 -7.46 5.16
C LEU A 371 19.95 -8.86 4.67
N GLY A 372 19.37 -9.67 5.55
CA GLY A 372 18.85 -11.00 5.22
C GLY A 372 17.34 -11.00 4.95
N LEU A 373 16.80 -12.19 4.71
CA LEU A 373 15.37 -12.40 4.44
C LEU A 373 14.48 -11.77 5.52
N ASN A 374 13.52 -10.96 5.10
CA ASN A 374 12.56 -10.23 5.93
C ASN A 374 13.16 -9.10 6.80
N ASP A 375 14.41 -8.75 6.60
CA ASP A 375 14.99 -7.59 7.27
C ASP A 375 14.42 -6.28 6.68
N LEU A 376 14.15 -5.35 7.58
CA LEU A 376 13.89 -3.95 7.27
C LEU A 376 15.17 -3.17 7.52
N GLY A 377 15.58 -2.31 6.59
CA GLY A 377 16.81 -1.56 6.74
C GLY A 377 17.00 -0.51 5.66
N ARG A 378 18.19 0.09 5.63
CA ARG A 378 18.56 1.14 4.67
C ARG A 378 19.73 0.71 3.81
N LEU A 379 19.61 0.99 2.50
CA LEU A 379 20.66 0.79 1.51
C LEU A 379 20.94 2.10 0.79
N THR A 380 22.21 2.30 0.40
CA THR A 380 22.58 3.30 -0.61
C THR A 380 22.87 2.57 -1.92
N LEU A 381 22.26 3.05 -3.00
CA LEU A 381 22.37 2.48 -4.33
C LEU A 381 23.01 3.47 -5.28
N ARG A 382 23.93 3.02 -6.12
CA ARG A 382 24.43 3.76 -7.27
C ARG A 382 23.88 3.11 -8.53
N LEU A 383 23.11 3.88 -9.30
CA LEU A 383 22.49 3.46 -10.55
C LEU A 383 23.47 3.62 -11.72
N ASP A 384 23.38 2.75 -12.72
CA ASP A 384 24.15 2.85 -13.97
C ASP A 384 23.65 4.00 -14.85
N GLU A 385 22.37 4.36 -14.74
CA GLU A 385 21.73 5.48 -15.42
C GLU A 385 20.85 6.27 -14.45
N ALA A 386 20.79 7.59 -14.62
CA ALA A 386 19.92 8.44 -13.82
C ALA A 386 18.44 8.13 -14.04
N ILE A 387 17.67 8.17 -12.97
CA ILE A 387 16.21 8.06 -13.01
C ILE A 387 15.55 9.39 -12.61
N VAL A 388 14.29 9.52 -12.97
CA VAL A 388 13.45 10.68 -12.60
C VAL A 388 12.54 10.23 -11.46
N ALA A 389 12.80 10.68 -10.25
CA ALA A 389 12.06 10.24 -9.07
C ALA A 389 11.77 11.37 -8.07
N ASP A 390 10.79 11.14 -7.23
CA ASP A 390 10.52 11.91 -6.03
C ASP A 390 10.91 11.07 -4.80
N THR A 391 11.12 11.69 -3.65
CA THR A 391 11.10 10.92 -2.40
C THR A 391 9.66 10.51 -2.08
N ALA A 392 9.45 9.38 -1.41
CA ALA A 392 8.12 8.89 -1.07
C ALA A 392 7.30 9.88 -0.22
N ARG A 393 7.98 10.71 0.58
CA ARG A 393 7.35 11.77 1.37
C ARG A 393 6.73 12.84 0.47
N HIS A 394 7.37 13.18 -0.65
CA HIS A 394 6.85 14.18 -1.60
C HIS A 394 5.78 13.58 -2.51
N ASN A 395 6.04 12.39 -3.07
CA ASN A 395 5.09 11.73 -3.96
C ASN A 395 5.19 10.21 -3.83
N ARG A 396 4.26 9.60 -3.13
CA ARG A 396 4.20 8.15 -2.93
C ARG A 396 4.21 7.37 -4.24
N SER A 397 3.51 7.89 -5.27
CA SER A 397 3.38 7.18 -6.55
C SER A 397 4.69 7.06 -7.33
N THR A 398 5.63 7.97 -7.12
CA THR A 398 6.93 8.02 -7.80
C THR A 398 8.11 7.83 -6.85
N GLY A 399 7.85 7.66 -5.55
CA GLY A 399 8.85 7.48 -4.50
C GLY A 399 9.10 6.02 -4.10
N HIS A 400 8.49 5.04 -4.80
CA HIS A 400 8.70 3.62 -4.55
C HIS A 400 9.31 2.92 -5.74
N LEU A 401 10.08 1.88 -5.45
CA LEU A 401 10.72 1.03 -6.45
C LEU A 401 10.82 -0.41 -5.94
N ILE A 402 11.15 -1.34 -6.82
CA ILE A 402 11.54 -2.70 -6.44
C ILE A 402 12.96 -2.99 -6.89
N LEU A 403 13.65 -3.77 -6.07
CA LEU A 403 14.95 -4.33 -6.38
C LEU A 403 14.74 -5.75 -6.90
N ILE A 404 15.40 -6.08 -7.99
CA ILE A 404 15.28 -7.38 -8.66
C ILE A 404 16.67 -8.00 -8.70
N ASP A 405 16.76 -9.25 -8.29
CA ASP A 405 17.99 -10.04 -8.42
C ASP A 405 18.29 -10.29 -9.89
N GLU A 406 19.48 -9.94 -10.33
CA GLU A 406 19.88 -9.99 -11.74
C GLU A 406 19.95 -11.43 -12.28
N VAL A 407 20.27 -12.40 -11.43
CA VAL A 407 20.47 -13.80 -11.82
C VAL A 407 19.15 -14.57 -11.86
N SER A 408 18.37 -14.47 -10.78
CA SER A 408 17.13 -15.23 -10.63
C SER A 408 15.89 -14.50 -11.18
N ASN A 409 15.99 -13.20 -11.49
CA ASN A 409 14.86 -12.30 -11.78
C ASN A 409 13.80 -12.26 -10.68
N ALA A 410 14.12 -12.71 -9.48
CA ALA A 410 13.22 -12.62 -8.33
C ALA A 410 13.21 -11.19 -7.76
N THR A 411 12.05 -10.73 -7.28
CA THR A 411 11.99 -9.49 -6.52
C THR A 411 12.78 -9.66 -5.23
N ALA A 412 13.90 -8.96 -5.11
CA ALA A 412 14.79 -9.01 -3.96
C ALA A 412 14.33 -8.10 -2.82
N ALA A 413 13.77 -6.94 -3.13
CA ALA A 413 13.20 -6.04 -2.12
C ALA A 413 12.11 -5.14 -2.69
N ALA A 414 11.19 -4.70 -1.82
CA ALA A 414 10.44 -3.47 -2.00
C ALA A 414 11.20 -2.34 -1.32
N ALA A 415 11.23 -1.17 -1.96
CA ALA A 415 12.04 -0.06 -1.52
C ALA A 415 11.30 1.28 -1.62
N THR A 416 11.61 2.16 -0.69
CA THR A 416 11.09 3.51 -0.57
C THR A 416 12.23 4.51 -0.67
N ILE A 417 12.16 5.44 -1.61
CA ILE A 417 13.18 6.46 -1.84
C ILE A 417 13.11 7.52 -0.72
N ILE A 418 14.21 7.65 0.01
CA ILE A 418 14.37 8.63 1.10
C ILE A 418 15.14 9.85 0.62
N ALA A 419 16.19 9.62 -0.17
CA ALA A 419 16.97 10.69 -0.80
C ALA A 419 17.39 10.27 -2.21
N ILE A 420 17.65 11.26 -3.05
CA ILE A 420 18.12 11.10 -4.43
C ILE A 420 19.08 12.23 -4.77
N THR A 421 20.25 11.89 -5.34
CA THR A 421 21.29 12.81 -5.78
C THR A 421 21.88 12.42 -7.13
#